data_2a30aacb04cc00aa55588a800a17bdf0
#
_entry.id   2a30aacb04cc00aa55588a800a17bdf0
#
_cell.length_a   1.000
_cell.length_b   1.000
_cell.length_c   1.000
_cell.angle_alpha   90.00
_cell.angle_beta   90.00
_cell.angle_gamma   90.00
#
_symmetry.space_group_name_H-M   'P 1'
#
loop_
_entity.id
_entity.type
_entity.pdbx_description
1 polymer ?
#
loop_
_entity_poly.entity_id
_entity_poly.type
_entity_poly.pdbx_seq_one_letter_code
_entity_poly.pdbx_strand_id
1 'polypeptide(L)'
;AELARQERLFAGQKPLYDFVRATYAFYVGGDAQGVLQRIVDGSSAQRYSALEFSRQVLRGQALGALGDKGEEAFWTRLIPGATGLYQRPTAELGLALHYQRGGRIGKVFAAGSPIEDSAIRKILLERTADAAILRAEARNPARPAAERDLALLTLLYKQLSRGQYAGFLGDLALVPAKADAQAGLWDLAWQDTVPVGLFTAGRWSEGYACPALRETAAALSRDPADVKGRLCLGEFYRLNGFDDFYLDLEGPGSGELGGGPSLFTGTPAPRAAFYASIIADPKAARADKAYALYRAVMCYAPS
;
A
#
# COMPACT_ATOMS: atom_id res chain seq x y z
N ALA A 1 -10.10 30.93 24.71
CA ALA A 1 -10.27 31.73 25.97
C ALA A 1 -9.90 30.90 27.21
N GLU A 2 -10.43 29.67 27.40
CA GLU A 2 -10.20 28.87 28.61
C GLU A 2 -8.74 28.48 28.82
N LEU A 3 -8.06 27.97 27.80
CA LEU A 3 -6.63 27.64 27.88
C LEU A 3 -5.76 28.83 28.29
N ALA A 4 -6.11 30.06 27.90
CA ALA A 4 -5.40 31.25 28.33
C ALA A 4 -5.64 31.59 29.80
N ARG A 5 -6.84 31.32 30.34
CA ARG A 5 -7.12 31.45 31.78
C ARG A 5 -6.35 30.46 32.63
N GLN A 6 -6.09 29.27 32.05
CA GLN A 6 -5.40 28.17 32.73
C GLN A 6 -3.88 28.29 32.68
N GLU A 7 -3.30 29.34 32.09
CA GLU A 7 -1.84 29.50 31.94
C GLU A 7 -1.07 29.39 33.27
N ARG A 8 -1.67 29.87 34.34
CA ARG A 8 -1.07 29.81 35.68
C ARG A 8 -0.85 28.39 36.20
N LEU A 9 -1.67 27.40 35.72
CA LEU A 9 -1.53 26.01 36.08
C LEU A 9 -0.28 25.36 35.49
N PHE A 10 0.27 25.98 34.44
CA PHE A 10 1.48 25.51 33.75
C PHE A 10 2.74 26.31 34.20
N ALA A 11 2.72 26.97 35.38
CA ALA A 11 3.86 27.71 35.89
C ALA A 11 5.09 26.77 35.98
N GLY A 12 6.18 27.14 35.33
CA GLY A 12 7.38 26.30 35.19
C GLY A 12 7.32 25.20 34.14
N GLN A 13 6.18 25.03 33.44
CA GLN A 13 6.01 24.01 32.38
C GLN A 13 5.64 24.64 31.04
N LYS A 14 6.28 25.76 30.70
CA LYS A 14 6.01 26.49 29.45
C LYS A 14 6.04 25.58 28.17
N PRO A 15 6.99 24.66 27.99
CA PRO A 15 6.98 23.78 26.81
C PRO A 15 5.72 22.93 26.69
N LEU A 16 5.16 22.43 27.79
CA LEU A 16 3.92 21.68 27.82
C LEU A 16 2.73 22.60 27.48
N TYR A 17 2.67 23.80 28.06
CA TYR A 17 1.62 24.75 27.76
C TYR A 17 1.61 25.17 26.28
N ASP A 18 2.78 25.50 25.73
CA ASP A 18 2.93 25.82 24.31
C ASP A 18 2.50 24.66 23.41
N PHE A 19 2.83 23.40 23.79
CA PHE A 19 2.39 22.21 23.06
C PHE A 19 0.87 22.05 23.07
N VAL A 20 0.22 22.13 24.23
CA VAL A 20 -1.24 22.03 24.35
C VAL A 20 -1.94 23.12 23.53
N ARG A 21 -1.45 24.36 23.59
CA ARG A 21 -1.99 25.47 22.79
C ARG A 21 -1.80 25.27 21.30
N ALA A 22 -0.63 24.81 20.89
CA ALA A 22 -0.34 24.54 19.48
C ALA A 22 -1.20 23.38 18.94
N THR A 23 -1.39 22.31 19.74
CA THR A 23 -2.25 21.19 19.41
C THR A 23 -3.70 21.64 19.18
N TYR A 24 -4.23 22.45 20.11
CA TYR A 24 -5.57 23.00 19.96
C TYR A 24 -5.70 23.90 18.74
N ALA A 25 -4.72 24.78 18.51
CA ALA A 25 -4.72 25.69 17.36
C ALA A 25 -4.70 24.89 16.04
N PHE A 26 -3.92 23.83 15.97
CA PHE A 26 -3.79 23.00 14.78
C PHE A 26 -5.06 22.19 14.49
N TYR A 27 -5.47 21.32 15.45
CA TYR A 27 -6.55 20.35 15.20
C TYR A 27 -7.96 20.94 15.29
N VAL A 28 -8.15 22.04 16.04
CA VAL A 28 -9.45 22.68 16.20
C VAL A 28 -9.56 23.96 15.39
N GLY A 29 -8.47 24.72 15.35
CA GLY A 29 -8.43 26.02 14.66
C GLY A 29 -7.91 25.99 13.22
N GLY A 30 -7.30 24.89 12.77
CA GLY A 30 -6.64 24.83 11.46
C GLY A 30 -5.40 25.73 11.34
N ASP A 31 -4.88 26.25 12.46
CA ASP A 31 -3.82 27.24 12.51
C ASP A 31 -2.42 26.58 12.51
N ALA A 32 -2.01 26.08 11.35
CA ALA A 32 -0.67 25.50 11.17
C ALA A 32 0.44 26.56 11.37
N GLN A 33 0.22 27.81 10.96
CA GLN A 33 1.18 28.89 11.15
C GLN A 33 1.40 29.19 12.63
N GLY A 34 0.34 29.18 13.43
CA GLY A 34 0.42 29.37 14.88
C GLY A 34 1.21 28.26 15.59
N VAL A 35 1.26 27.03 15.03
CA VAL A 35 2.15 25.98 15.53
C VAL A 35 3.62 26.36 15.34
N LEU A 36 3.98 26.81 14.12
CA LEU A 36 5.36 27.17 13.79
C LEU A 36 5.89 28.34 14.64
N GLN A 37 5.00 29.25 15.05
CA GLN A 37 5.35 30.38 15.94
C GLN A 37 5.61 29.92 17.40
N ARG A 38 4.93 28.88 17.87
CA ARG A 38 5.00 28.40 19.27
C ARG A 38 6.03 27.29 19.50
N ILE A 39 6.28 26.50 18.47
CA ILE A 39 7.20 25.37 18.55
C ILE A 39 8.41 25.66 17.66
N VAL A 40 9.53 25.97 18.28
CA VAL A 40 10.81 26.23 17.60
C VAL A 40 11.32 24.93 16.96
N ASP A 41 12.03 25.03 15.84
CA ASP A 41 12.69 23.90 15.19
C ASP A 41 13.78 23.31 16.07
N GLY A 42 13.54 22.13 16.56
CA GLY A 42 14.47 21.30 17.33
C GLY A 42 14.83 19.99 16.64
N SER A 43 14.59 19.89 15.31
CA SER A 43 14.75 18.65 14.54
C SER A 43 16.18 18.10 14.48
N SER A 44 17.19 18.85 14.94
CA SER A 44 18.60 18.43 14.93
C SER A 44 19.09 17.95 16.30
N ALA A 45 18.21 17.73 17.29
CA ALA A 45 18.63 17.20 18.56
C ALA A 45 19.11 15.75 18.46
N GLN A 46 20.14 15.40 19.25
CA GLN A 46 20.66 14.03 19.26
C GLN A 46 19.72 13.03 19.96
N ARG A 47 18.84 13.52 20.80
CA ARG A 47 17.85 12.72 21.54
C ARG A 47 16.68 13.60 21.95
N TYR A 48 15.49 13.00 21.98
CA TYR A 48 14.25 13.68 22.37
C TYR A 48 13.64 13.07 23.63
N SER A 49 13.16 13.93 24.54
CA SER A 49 12.16 13.52 25.52
C SER A 49 10.82 13.26 24.80
N ALA A 50 9.90 12.57 25.45
CA ALA A 50 8.57 12.30 24.87
C ALA A 50 7.84 13.61 24.48
N LEU A 51 7.87 14.62 25.37
CA LEU A 51 7.23 15.91 25.11
C LEU A 51 7.87 16.63 23.93
N GLU A 52 9.22 16.73 23.92
CA GLU A 52 9.90 17.45 22.84
C GLU A 52 9.70 16.75 21.49
N PHE A 53 9.75 15.42 21.45
CA PHE A 53 9.44 14.68 20.24
C PHE A 53 8.01 14.98 19.72
N SER A 54 7.01 14.93 20.62
CA SER A 54 5.61 15.25 20.26
C SER A 54 5.47 16.67 19.73
N ARG A 55 6.21 17.63 20.31
CA ARG A 55 6.27 19.01 19.81
C ARG A 55 6.83 19.07 18.38
N GLN A 56 7.94 18.37 18.12
CA GLN A 56 8.55 18.34 16.80
C GLN A 56 7.66 17.61 15.77
N VAL A 57 6.97 16.54 16.15
CA VAL A 57 5.98 15.88 15.28
C VAL A 57 4.87 16.85 14.87
N LEU A 58 4.30 17.58 15.84
CA LEU A 58 3.26 18.57 15.55
C LEU A 58 3.77 19.68 14.60
N ARG A 59 5.04 20.12 14.80
CA ARG A 59 5.68 21.07 13.90
C ARG A 59 5.83 20.51 12.49
N GLY A 60 6.28 19.26 12.33
CA GLY A 60 6.39 18.60 11.03
C GLY A 60 5.04 18.47 10.31
N GLN A 61 3.98 18.13 11.05
CA GLN A 61 2.61 18.10 10.52
C GLN A 61 2.15 19.50 10.04
N ALA A 62 2.49 20.55 10.80
CA ALA A 62 2.16 21.91 10.41
C ALA A 62 2.92 22.34 9.14
N LEU A 63 4.20 21.98 9.00
CA LEU A 63 4.97 22.20 7.76
C LEU A 63 4.29 21.50 6.57
N GLY A 64 3.85 20.26 6.75
CA GLY A 64 3.13 19.51 5.71
C GLY A 64 1.80 20.14 5.33
N ALA A 65 1.02 20.60 6.30
CA ALA A 65 -0.26 21.27 6.07
C ALA A 65 -0.10 22.61 5.30
N LEU A 66 1.04 23.29 5.47
CA LEU A 66 1.38 24.52 4.76
C LEU A 66 2.05 24.27 3.40
N GLY A 67 2.40 23.03 3.07
CA GLY A 67 3.19 22.71 1.88
C GLY A 67 4.59 23.33 1.92
N ASP A 68 5.18 23.46 3.10
CA ASP A 68 6.47 24.11 3.29
C ASP A 68 7.60 23.30 2.64
N LYS A 69 8.45 23.98 1.86
CA LYS A 69 9.58 23.34 1.15
C LYS A 69 10.64 22.76 2.07
N GLY A 70 10.69 23.17 3.32
CA GLY A 70 11.60 22.67 4.35
C GLY A 70 11.14 21.37 5.02
N GLU A 71 9.91 20.88 4.73
CA GLU A 71 9.34 19.70 5.38
C GLU A 71 10.22 18.45 5.22
N GLU A 72 10.70 18.15 4.02
CA GLU A 72 11.57 16.99 3.76
C GLU A 72 12.85 17.05 4.60
N ALA A 73 13.52 18.20 4.61
CA ALA A 73 14.73 18.40 5.39
C ALA A 73 14.46 18.33 6.90
N PHE A 74 13.32 18.82 7.35
CA PHE A 74 12.91 18.74 8.76
C PHE A 74 12.77 17.30 9.23
N TRP A 75 11.97 16.48 8.54
CA TRP A 75 11.78 15.08 8.90
C TRP A 75 13.09 14.28 8.81
N THR A 76 13.90 14.52 7.78
CA THR A 76 15.19 13.85 7.60
C THR A 76 16.14 14.14 8.78
N ARG A 77 16.16 15.36 9.30
CA ARG A 77 16.97 15.71 10.50
C ARG A 77 16.40 15.15 11.80
N LEU A 78 15.07 14.96 11.88
CA LEU A 78 14.42 14.46 13.10
C LEU A 78 14.71 12.97 13.34
N ILE A 79 14.78 12.16 12.26
CA ILE A 79 14.93 10.70 12.34
C ILE A 79 16.15 10.24 13.16
N PRO A 80 17.38 10.76 12.97
CA PRO A 80 18.55 10.27 13.71
C PRO A 80 18.44 10.45 15.23
N GLY A 81 17.80 11.52 15.71
CA GLY A 81 17.59 11.79 17.13
C GLY A 81 16.37 11.10 17.74
N ALA A 82 15.52 10.50 16.92
CA ALA A 82 14.30 9.81 17.32
C ALA A 82 14.62 8.39 17.81
N THR A 83 15.15 8.25 19.03
CA THR A 83 15.68 6.99 19.58
C THR A 83 14.71 6.23 20.48
N GLY A 84 13.56 6.82 20.81
CA GLY A 84 12.51 6.14 21.59
C GLY A 84 11.72 5.13 20.76
N LEU A 85 11.07 4.16 21.42
CA LEU A 85 10.39 3.02 20.80
C LEU A 85 9.48 3.41 19.63
N TYR A 86 8.67 4.46 19.78
CA TYR A 86 7.73 4.92 18.74
C TYR A 86 8.20 6.17 18.01
N GLN A 87 9.35 6.76 18.41
CA GLN A 87 9.79 8.03 17.85
C GLN A 87 10.26 7.85 16.39
N ARG A 88 11.12 6.87 16.15
CA ARG A 88 11.68 6.65 14.82
C ARG A 88 10.60 6.29 13.79
N PRO A 89 9.71 5.28 14.01
CA PRO A 89 8.63 5.00 13.09
C PRO A 89 7.72 6.20 12.82
N THR A 90 7.43 7.04 13.84
CA THR A 90 6.61 8.24 13.67
C THR A 90 7.31 9.30 12.80
N ALA A 91 8.62 9.49 12.96
CA ALA A 91 9.38 10.44 12.13
C ALA A 91 9.51 9.93 10.68
N GLU A 92 9.77 8.64 10.51
CA GLU A 92 9.78 7.97 9.19
C GLU A 92 8.42 8.05 8.49
N LEU A 93 7.32 7.87 9.23
CA LEU A 93 5.96 8.05 8.72
C LEU A 93 5.72 9.48 8.21
N GLY A 94 6.17 10.50 8.97
CA GLY A 94 6.07 11.89 8.54
C GLY A 94 6.80 12.14 7.20
N LEU A 95 8.00 11.59 7.05
CA LEU A 95 8.75 11.68 5.79
C LEU A 95 8.11 10.89 4.65
N ALA A 96 7.58 9.69 4.93
CA ALA A 96 6.89 8.86 3.95
C ALA A 96 5.63 9.54 3.41
N LEU A 97 4.83 10.14 4.30
CA LEU A 97 3.65 10.93 3.92
C LEU A 97 4.02 12.16 3.08
N HIS A 98 5.14 12.83 3.39
CA HIS A 98 5.66 13.91 2.56
C HIS A 98 5.97 13.41 1.13
N TYR A 99 6.65 12.28 1.00
CA TYR A 99 6.96 11.71 -0.32
C TYR A 99 5.70 11.25 -1.06
N GLN A 100 4.75 10.65 -0.35
CA GLN A 100 3.47 10.23 -0.94
C GLN A 100 2.67 11.42 -1.49
N ARG A 101 2.51 12.49 -0.71
CA ARG A 101 1.80 13.71 -1.17
C ARG A 101 2.46 14.33 -2.41
N GLY A 102 3.78 14.24 -2.50
CA GLY A 102 4.55 14.75 -3.64
C GLY A 102 4.65 13.79 -4.83
N GLY A 103 4.01 12.61 -4.80
CA GLY A 103 4.15 11.58 -5.84
C GLY A 103 5.56 11.00 -5.96
N ARG A 104 6.36 11.08 -4.89
CA ARG A 104 7.79 10.73 -4.88
C ARG A 104 8.10 9.51 -4.02
N ILE A 105 7.18 8.56 -3.92
CA ILE A 105 7.39 7.36 -3.07
C ILE A 105 8.64 6.56 -3.44
N GLY A 106 9.16 6.67 -4.66
CA GLY A 106 10.43 6.07 -5.04
C GLY A 106 11.60 6.47 -4.12
N LYS A 107 11.54 7.64 -3.46
CA LYS A 107 12.54 8.04 -2.45
C LYS A 107 12.53 7.18 -1.19
N VAL A 108 11.40 6.55 -0.86
CA VAL A 108 11.29 5.60 0.26
C VAL A 108 12.14 4.36 -0.01
N PHE A 109 12.22 3.94 -1.27
CA PHE A 109 12.89 2.72 -1.72
C PHE A 109 14.30 2.98 -2.29
N ALA A 110 14.72 4.23 -2.36
CA ALA A 110 16.05 4.59 -2.85
C ALA A 110 17.16 4.10 -1.90
N ALA A 111 18.34 3.84 -2.45
CA ALA A 111 19.53 3.56 -1.66
C ALA A 111 19.82 4.72 -0.70
N GLY A 112 20.08 4.42 0.57
CA GLY A 112 20.31 5.43 1.61
C GLY A 112 19.06 6.15 2.11
N SER A 113 17.84 5.70 1.76
CA SER A 113 16.62 6.20 2.37
C SER A 113 16.68 6.02 3.88
N PRO A 114 16.35 7.03 4.68
CA PRO A 114 16.29 6.91 6.13
C PRO A 114 15.04 6.16 6.62
N ILE A 115 14.10 5.82 5.71
CA ILE A 115 12.87 5.09 6.02
C ILE A 115 13.16 3.59 6.00
N GLU A 116 13.28 3.01 7.19
CA GLU A 116 13.60 1.59 7.40
C GLU A 116 12.44 0.79 7.98
N ASP A 117 11.41 1.47 8.51
CA ASP A 117 10.24 0.80 9.09
C ASP A 117 9.55 -0.10 8.05
N SER A 118 9.49 -1.40 8.37
CA SER A 118 8.96 -2.42 7.46
C SER A 118 7.47 -2.23 7.18
N ALA A 119 6.67 -1.80 8.16
CA ALA A 119 5.24 -1.59 7.97
C ALA A 119 4.97 -0.43 7.02
N ILE A 120 5.69 0.69 7.19
CA ILE A 120 5.60 1.86 6.28
C ILE A 120 5.92 1.43 4.85
N ARG A 121 7.01 0.70 4.65
CA ARG A 121 7.45 0.25 3.34
C ARG A 121 6.46 -0.73 2.71
N LYS A 122 6.00 -1.72 3.48
CA LYS A 122 5.03 -2.71 3.02
C LYS A 122 3.70 -2.08 2.60
N ILE A 123 3.15 -1.13 3.37
CA ILE A 123 1.92 -0.42 3.02
C ILE A 123 2.08 0.33 1.68
N LEU A 124 3.21 1.00 1.46
CA LEU A 124 3.46 1.70 0.20
C LEU A 124 3.68 0.74 -0.98
N LEU A 125 4.37 -0.38 -0.78
CA LEU A 125 4.49 -1.45 -1.79
C LEU A 125 3.13 -2.01 -2.18
N GLU A 126 2.31 -2.32 -1.20
CA GLU A 126 0.98 -2.89 -1.40
C GLU A 126 0.07 -1.94 -2.19
N ARG A 127 0.01 -0.66 -1.81
CA ARG A 127 -1.03 0.25 -2.28
C ARG A 127 -0.59 1.16 -3.42
N THR A 128 0.57 1.80 -3.30
CA THR A 128 0.92 2.94 -4.16
C THR A 128 2.04 2.66 -5.16
N ALA A 129 2.93 1.69 -4.92
CA ALA A 129 4.10 1.46 -5.74
C ALA A 129 3.78 1.05 -7.18
N ASP A 130 4.60 1.52 -8.12
CA ASP A 130 4.59 1.10 -9.51
C ASP A 130 5.31 -0.23 -9.75
N ALA A 131 5.21 -0.77 -10.96
CA ALA A 131 5.82 -2.03 -11.32
C ALA A 131 7.37 -2.02 -11.23
N ALA A 132 8.01 -0.88 -11.42
CA ALA A 132 9.47 -0.78 -11.37
C ALA A 132 9.96 -0.88 -9.92
N ILE A 133 9.33 -0.15 -8.99
CA ILE A 133 9.61 -0.23 -7.56
C ILE A 133 9.35 -1.65 -7.06
N LEU A 134 8.17 -2.22 -7.35
CA LEU A 134 7.80 -3.57 -6.90
C LEU A 134 8.80 -4.62 -7.38
N ARG A 135 9.21 -4.57 -8.65
CA ARG A 135 10.19 -5.50 -9.21
C ARG A 135 11.59 -5.33 -8.59
N ALA A 136 12.00 -4.10 -8.33
CA ALA A 136 13.28 -3.81 -7.68
C ALA A 136 13.30 -4.34 -6.25
N GLU A 137 12.25 -4.09 -5.46
CA GLU A 137 12.18 -4.55 -4.08
C GLU A 137 12.00 -6.09 -3.97
N ALA A 138 11.25 -6.72 -4.88
CA ALA A 138 11.16 -8.19 -4.95
C ALA A 138 12.52 -8.87 -5.18
N ARG A 139 13.45 -8.20 -5.86
CA ARG A 139 14.80 -8.69 -6.15
C ARG A 139 15.87 -8.24 -5.14
N ASN A 140 15.53 -7.40 -4.17
CA ASN A 140 16.49 -6.78 -3.27
C ASN A 140 16.89 -7.73 -2.12
N PRO A 141 18.09 -8.36 -2.15
CA PRO A 141 18.48 -9.34 -1.14
C PRO A 141 18.76 -8.70 0.24
N ALA A 142 18.92 -7.37 0.29
CA ALA A 142 19.11 -6.66 1.55
C ALA A 142 17.83 -6.48 2.36
N ARG A 143 16.65 -6.82 1.77
CA ARG A 143 15.35 -6.69 2.44
C ARG A 143 14.89 -8.02 3.05
N PRO A 144 14.07 -7.97 4.12
CA PRO A 144 13.42 -9.15 4.68
C PRO A 144 12.63 -9.93 3.63
N ALA A 145 12.57 -11.26 3.77
CA ALA A 145 11.84 -12.11 2.83
C ALA A 145 10.38 -11.68 2.69
N ALA A 146 9.68 -11.40 3.81
CA ALA A 146 8.29 -10.97 3.78
C ALA A 146 8.06 -9.67 2.99
N GLU A 147 9.00 -8.71 3.02
CA GLU A 147 8.91 -7.48 2.23
C GLU A 147 9.10 -7.76 0.73
N ARG A 148 10.06 -8.63 0.39
CA ARG A 148 10.30 -9.05 -1.01
C ARG A 148 9.14 -9.84 -1.59
N ASP A 149 8.59 -10.77 -0.80
CA ASP A 149 7.46 -11.61 -1.20
C ASP A 149 6.19 -10.78 -1.35
N LEU A 150 5.97 -9.77 -0.48
CA LEU A 150 4.88 -8.81 -0.63
C LEU A 150 5.01 -7.99 -1.91
N ALA A 151 6.21 -7.47 -2.19
CA ALA A 151 6.45 -6.73 -3.42
C ALA A 151 6.18 -7.59 -4.66
N LEU A 152 6.60 -8.87 -4.64
CA LEU A 152 6.36 -9.81 -5.73
C LEU A 152 4.88 -10.18 -5.87
N LEU A 153 4.20 -10.49 -4.75
CA LEU A 153 2.76 -10.80 -4.75
C LEU A 153 1.97 -9.62 -5.33
N THR A 154 2.24 -8.41 -4.87
CA THR A 154 1.59 -7.19 -5.35
C THR A 154 1.85 -6.95 -6.84
N LEU A 155 3.10 -7.14 -7.30
CA LEU A 155 3.48 -7.01 -8.70
C LEU A 155 2.66 -7.95 -9.58
N LEU A 156 2.68 -9.25 -9.25
CA LEU A 156 2.02 -10.29 -10.04
C LEU A 156 0.50 -10.12 -10.05
N TYR A 157 -0.11 -9.81 -8.90
CA TYR A 157 -1.54 -9.55 -8.82
C TYR A 157 -1.96 -8.33 -9.65
N LYS A 158 -1.25 -7.19 -9.48
CA LYS A 158 -1.58 -5.95 -10.21
C LYS A 158 -1.38 -6.10 -11.72
N GLN A 159 -0.43 -6.90 -12.16
CA GLN A 159 -0.26 -7.23 -13.58
C GLN A 159 -1.43 -8.08 -14.11
N LEU A 160 -1.84 -9.12 -13.38
CA LEU A 160 -2.98 -9.95 -13.79
C LEU A 160 -4.28 -9.15 -13.82
N SER A 161 -4.58 -8.40 -12.76
CA SER A 161 -5.82 -7.63 -12.64
C SER A 161 -5.95 -6.53 -13.69
N ARG A 162 -4.82 -6.07 -14.25
CA ARG A 162 -4.76 -5.02 -15.28
C ARG A 162 -4.49 -5.52 -16.70
N GLY A 163 -4.56 -6.85 -16.90
CA GLY A 163 -4.34 -7.43 -18.21
C GLY A 163 -2.90 -7.34 -18.73
N GLN A 164 -1.93 -7.09 -17.86
CA GLN A 164 -0.51 -7.00 -18.20
C GLN A 164 0.13 -8.41 -18.22
N TYR A 165 -0.48 -9.33 -18.94
CA TYR A 165 -0.14 -10.77 -18.90
C TYR A 165 1.29 -11.08 -19.36
N ALA A 166 1.82 -10.34 -20.34
CA ALA A 166 3.22 -10.51 -20.76
C ALA A 166 4.20 -10.12 -19.62
N GLY A 167 3.93 -9.03 -18.89
CA GLY A 167 4.69 -8.64 -17.71
C GLY A 167 4.63 -9.70 -16.61
N PHE A 168 3.42 -10.18 -16.31
CA PHE A 168 3.21 -11.27 -15.36
C PHE A 168 4.05 -12.51 -15.69
N LEU A 169 4.03 -12.96 -16.94
CA LEU A 169 4.79 -14.13 -17.38
C LEU A 169 6.30 -13.95 -17.21
N GLY A 170 6.81 -12.74 -17.46
CA GLY A 170 8.20 -12.39 -17.25
C GLY A 170 8.62 -12.39 -15.79
N ASP A 171 7.75 -11.87 -14.92
CA ASP A 171 8.05 -11.74 -13.49
C ASP A 171 7.71 -13.02 -12.67
N LEU A 172 6.85 -13.91 -13.21
CA LEU A 172 6.49 -15.18 -12.57
C LEU A 172 7.71 -16.06 -12.23
N ALA A 173 8.80 -15.92 -12.98
CA ALA A 173 10.06 -16.64 -12.72
C ALA A 173 10.74 -16.19 -11.41
N LEU A 174 10.33 -15.09 -10.81
CA LEU A 174 10.83 -14.61 -9.51
C LEU A 174 10.23 -15.36 -8.33
N VAL A 175 9.11 -16.08 -8.52
CA VAL A 175 8.46 -16.85 -7.44
C VAL A 175 9.41 -17.97 -6.99
N PRO A 176 9.81 -18.01 -5.71
CA PRO A 176 10.67 -19.07 -5.20
C PRO A 176 10.01 -20.45 -5.32
N ALA A 177 10.80 -21.49 -5.61
CA ALA A 177 10.28 -22.85 -5.75
C ALA A 177 9.58 -23.41 -4.49
N LYS A 178 9.92 -22.88 -3.32
CA LYS A 178 9.32 -23.26 -2.02
C LYS A 178 8.55 -22.09 -1.39
N ALA A 179 7.96 -21.22 -2.23
CA ALA A 179 7.17 -20.11 -1.74
C ALA A 179 5.90 -20.61 -1.03
N ASP A 180 5.49 -19.89 0.01
CA ASP A 180 4.24 -20.18 0.71
C ASP A 180 3.04 -19.95 -0.22
N ALA A 181 2.04 -20.84 -0.14
CA ALA A 181 0.79 -20.78 -0.87
C ALA A 181 -0.45 -20.98 0.05
N GLN A 182 -0.27 -20.93 1.36
CA GLN A 182 -1.30 -21.26 2.35
C GLN A 182 -1.69 -20.07 3.23
N ALA A 183 -0.78 -19.08 3.39
CA ALA A 183 -1.08 -17.88 4.18
C ALA A 183 -2.26 -17.11 3.56
N GLY A 184 -2.99 -16.38 4.41
CA GLY A 184 -4.12 -15.56 3.97
C GLY A 184 -3.65 -14.29 3.23
N LEU A 185 -4.57 -13.70 2.45
CA LEU A 185 -4.34 -12.45 1.71
C LEU A 185 -4.80 -11.18 2.46
N TRP A 186 -5.08 -11.29 3.76
CA TRP A 186 -5.51 -10.17 4.60
C TRP A 186 -4.33 -9.57 5.37
N ASP A 187 -4.33 -8.27 5.57
CA ASP A 187 -3.33 -7.53 6.37
C ASP A 187 -1.86 -7.86 6.05
N LEU A 188 -1.54 -8.04 4.78
CA LEU A 188 -0.22 -8.48 4.31
C LEU A 188 0.94 -7.61 4.82
N ALA A 189 0.71 -6.31 5.00
CA ALA A 189 1.72 -5.40 5.54
C ALA A 189 2.17 -5.78 6.96
N TRP A 190 1.35 -6.53 7.71
CA TRP A 190 1.61 -6.94 9.09
C TRP A 190 2.00 -8.42 9.23
N GLN A 191 1.97 -9.19 8.13
CA GLN A 191 2.33 -10.60 8.15
C GLN A 191 3.83 -10.82 7.92
N ASP A 192 4.37 -11.87 8.56
CA ASP A 192 5.74 -12.34 8.33
C ASP A 192 5.85 -13.33 7.16
N THR A 193 4.72 -13.90 6.73
CA THR A 193 4.63 -14.83 5.61
C THR A 193 3.64 -14.33 4.58
N VAL A 194 4.05 -14.24 3.33
CA VAL A 194 3.24 -13.76 2.20
C VAL A 194 3.06 -14.88 1.20
N PRO A 195 1.82 -15.21 0.77
CA PRO A 195 1.53 -16.40 -0.03
C PRO A 195 1.83 -16.20 -1.53
N VAL A 196 3.05 -15.79 -1.87
CA VAL A 196 3.44 -15.58 -3.28
C VAL A 196 3.42 -16.87 -4.09
N GLY A 197 3.52 -18.03 -3.44
CA GLY A 197 3.39 -19.35 -4.06
C GLY A 197 2.03 -19.64 -4.69
N LEU A 198 0.98 -18.87 -4.35
CA LEU A 198 -0.33 -18.96 -4.98
C LEU A 198 -0.27 -18.87 -6.52
N PHE A 199 0.64 -18.07 -7.06
CA PHE A 199 0.77 -17.91 -8.51
C PHE A 199 1.37 -19.13 -9.24
N THR A 200 1.96 -20.08 -8.52
CA THR A 200 2.54 -21.30 -9.08
C THR A 200 1.88 -22.58 -8.59
N ALA A 201 1.33 -22.58 -7.38
CA ALA A 201 0.72 -23.71 -6.71
C ALA A 201 -0.70 -23.44 -6.20
N GLY A 202 -1.35 -22.39 -6.69
CA GLY A 202 -2.70 -22.01 -6.31
C GLY A 202 -3.75 -23.06 -6.70
N ARG A 203 -4.94 -22.93 -6.11
CA ARG A 203 -6.07 -23.83 -6.32
C ARG A 203 -6.72 -23.55 -7.70
N TRP A 204 -7.22 -24.62 -8.32
CA TRP A 204 -7.92 -24.58 -9.60
C TRP A 204 -9.36 -25.11 -9.48
N SER A 205 -10.22 -24.68 -10.41
CA SER A 205 -11.61 -25.08 -10.43
C SER A 205 -11.77 -26.61 -10.52
N GLU A 206 -12.70 -27.12 -9.75
CA GLU A 206 -13.12 -28.53 -9.81
C GLU A 206 -14.20 -28.77 -10.88
N GLY A 207 -14.94 -27.72 -11.28
CA GLY A 207 -16.09 -27.84 -12.18
C GLY A 207 -15.85 -27.35 -13.61
N TYR A 208 -14.76 -26.66 -13.89
CA TYR A 208 -14.38 -26.17 -15.20
C TYR A 208 -12.90 -26.42 -15.45
N ALA A 209 -12.59 -27.21 -16.47
CA ALA A 209 -11.23 -27.64 -16.73
C ALA A 209 -10.32 -26.48 -17.17
N CYS A 210 -9.50 -25.97 -16.26
CA CYS A 210 -8.54 -24.90 -16.50
C CYS A 210 -7.12 -25.41 -16.62
N PRO A 211 -6.31 -24.86 -17.54
CA PRO A 211 -4.87 -25.08 -17.57
C PRO A 211 -4.21 -24.31 -16.40
N ALA A 212 -2.93 -24.58 -16.13
CA ALA A 212 -2.17 -23.86 -15.12
C ALA A 212 -2.20 -22.33 -15.36
N LEU A 213 -2.01 -21.53 -14.29
CA LEU A 213 -2.07 -20.06 -14.38
C LEU A 213 -1.11 -19.48 -15.43
N ARG A 214 0.10 -20.05 -15.53
CA ARG A 214 1.07 -19.66 -16.57
C ARG A 214 0.50 -19.83 -17.98
N GLU A 215 -0.16 -20.94 -18.25
CA GLU A 215 -0.76 -21.24 -19.57
C GLU A 215 -1.97 -20.36 -19.81
N THR A 216 -2.81 -20.14 -18.79
CA THR A 216 -3.93 -19.20 -18.81
C THR A 216 -3.46 -17.79 -19.16
N ALA A 217 -2.45 -17.28 -18.46
CA ALA A 217 -1.86 -15.96 -18.71
C ALA A 217 -1.21 -15.89 -20.12
N ALA A 218 -0.60 -16.99 -20.61
CA ALA A 218 -0.04 -17.03 -21.96
C ALA A 218 -1.13 -17.00 -23.04
N ALA A 219 -2.27 -17.62 -22.83
CA ALA A 219 -3.42 -17.50 -23.71
C ALA A 219 -3.95 -16.06 -23.75
N LEU A 220 -4.18 -15.48 -22.59
CA LEU A 220 -4.64 -14.09 -22.45
C LEU A 220 -3.63 -13.05 -22.97
N SER A 221 -2.34 -13.34 -22.92
CA SER A 221 -1.31 -12.47 -23.50
C SER A 221 -1.35 -12.45 -25.03
N ARG A 222 -1.79 -13.55 -25.67
CA ARG A 222 -1.97 -13.62 -27.12
C ARG A 222 -3.30 -13.05 -27.56
N ASP A 223 -4.35 -13.35 -26.81
CA ASP A 223 -5.72 -12.87 -27.04
C ASP A 223 -6.37 -12.49 -25.69
N PRO A 224 -6.39 -11.20 -25.34
CA PRO A 224 -7.06 -10.74 -24.14
C PRO A 224 -8.56 -11.03 -24.09
N ALA A 225 -9.17 -11.40 -25.24
CA ALA A 225 -10.57 -11.78 -25.32
C ALA A 225 -10.80 -13.30 -25.23
N ASP A 226 -9.73 -14.11 -25.08
CA ASP A 226 -9.85 -15.56 -24.96
C ASP A 226 -10.83 -15.94 -23.83
N VAL A 227 -11.94 -16.56 -24.23
CA VAL A 227 -13.06 -16.89 -23.33
C VAL A 227 -12.62 -17.84 -22.23
N LYS A 228 -11.88 -18.90 -22.59
CA LYS A 228 -11.41 -19.89 -21.63
C LYS A 228 -10.40 -19.28 -20.65
N GLY A 229 -9.49 -18.46 -21.15
CA GLY A 229 -8.52 -17.73 -20.31
C GLY A 229 -9.18 -16.83 -19.29
N ARG A 230 -10.20 -16.06 -19.68
CA ARG A 230 -10.97 -15.19 -18.77
C ARG A 230 -11.73 -15.99 -17.72
N LEU A 231 -12.39 -17.08 -18.09
CA LEU A 231 -13.08 -17.96 -17.14
C LEU A 231 -12.10 -18.56 -16.14
N CYS A 232 -10.96 -19.06 -16.63
CA CYS A 232 -9.95 -19.67 -15.78
C CYS A 232 -9.24 -18.66 -14.87
N LEU A 233 -9.00 -17.44 -15.32
CA LEU A 233 -8.48 -16.37 -14.47
C LEU A 233 -9.49 -15.97 -13.39
N GLY A 234 -10.79 -15.90 -13.73
CA GLY A 234 -11.85 -15.68 -12.75
C GLY A 234 -11.94 -16.78 -11.70
N GLU A 235 -11.77 -18.05 -12.08
CA GLU A 235 -11.71 -19.18 -11.15
C GLU A 235 -10.49 -19.10 -10.24
N PHE A 236 -9.33 -18.72 -10.77
CA PHE A 236 -8.12 -18.51 -9.99
C PHE A 236 -8.35 -17.46 -8.90
N TYR A 237 -8.95 -16.32 -9.23
CA TYR A 237 -9.23 -15.28 -8.25
C TYR A 237 -10.16 -15.77 -7.14
N ARG A 238 -11.28 -16.40 -7.53
CA ARG A 238 -12.27 -16.91 -6.58
C ARG A 238 -11.70 -17.95 -5.63
N LEU A 239 -10.95 -18.92 -6.14
CA LEU A 239 -10.46 -20.07 -5.36
C LEU A 239 -9.29 -19.73 -4.44
N ASN A 240 -8.58 -18.63 -4.73
CA ASN A 240 -7.41 -18.22 -3.98
C ASN A 240 -7.62 -16.92 -3.17
N GLY A 241 -8.87 -16.49 -2.97
CA GLY A 241 -9.21 -15.39 -2.08
C GLY A 241 -8.93 -13.99 -2.64
N PHE A 242 -8.73 -13.86 -3.96
CA PHE A 242 -8.47 -12.55 -4.58
C PHE A 242 -9.74 -11.71 -4.77
N ASP A 243 -10.94 -12.25 -4.53
CA ASP A 243 -12.17 -11.48 -4.60
C ASP A 243 -12.29 -10.42 -3.50
N ASP A 244 -11.75 -10.74 -2.32
CA ASP A 244 -11.71 -9.87 -1.15
C ASP A 244 -10.34 -9.19 -0.99
N PHE A 245 -9.52 -9.20 -2.04
CA PHE A 245 -8.18 -8.66 -2.00
C PHE A 245 -8.18 -7.19 -2.37
N TYR A 246 -8.02 -6.34 -1.35
CA TYR A 246 -8.27 -4.89 -1.40
C TYR A 246 -7.11 -4.02 -1.90
N LEU A 247 -6.08 -4.57 -2.55
CA LEU A 247 -4.94 -3.77 -3.04
C LEU A 247 -5.31 -2.69 -4.07
N ASP A 248 -6.41 -2.87 -4.75
CA ASP A 248 -6.88 -1.97 -5.81
C ASP A 248 -8.12 -1.15 -5.42
N LEU A 249 -8.59 -1.28 -4.18
CA LEU A 249 -9.64 -0.41 -3.66
C LEU A 249 -9.08 0.97 -3.36
N GLU A 250 -9.97 1.96 -3.33
CA GLU A 250 -9.63 3.29 -2.86
C GLU A 250 -9.01 3.22 -1.47
N GLY A 251 -7.85 3.84 -1.33
CA GLY A 251 -7.15 3.88 -0.05
C GLY A 251 -7.94 4.67 1.01
N PRO A 252 -7.45 4.67 2.25
CA PRO A 252 -8.13 5.30 3.38
C PRO A 252 -8.27 6.82 3.27
N GLY A 253 -7.78 7.42 2.20
CA GLY A 253 -7.81 8.86 1.93
C GLY A 253 -6.41 9.44 1.74
N SER A 254 -6.31 10.55 1.02
CA SER A 254 -5.02 11.15 0.64
C SER A 254 -4.13 11.58 1.82
N GLY A 255 -4.70 11.71 3.01
CA GLY A 255 -3.98 12.10 4.23
C GLY A 255 -3.30 10.96 4.98
N GLU A 256 -3.64 9.71 4.64
CA GLU A 256 -3.10 8.52 5.32
C GLU A 256 -2.05 7.79 4.47
N LEU A 257 -1.20 7.00 5.12
CA LEU A 257 -0.20 6.21 4.41
C LEU A 257 -0.88 5.16 3.52
N GLY A 258 -0.49 5.10 2.26
CA GLY A 258 -1.13 4.24 1.26
C GLY A 258 -2.44 4.80 0.72
N GLY A 259 -2.92 5.97 1.19
CA GLY A 259 -4.14 6.61 0.72
C GLY A 259 -3.96 7.48 -0.54
N GLY A 260 -2.74 7.61 -1.02
CA GLY A 260 -2.46 8.28 -2.30
C GLY A 260 -2.85 7.41 -3.51
N PRO A 261 -2.93 8.01 -4.72
CA PRO A 261 -3.23 7.27 -5.93
C PRO A 261 -2.16 6.21 -6.20
N SER A 262 -2.58 5.05 -6.68
CA SER A 262 -1.64 4.02 -7.14
C SER A 262 -0.84 4.52 -8.34
N LEU A 263 0.48 4.36 -8.30
CA LEU A 263 1.37 4.65 -9.43
C LEU A 263 1.45 3.48 -10.42
N PHE A 264 0.81 2.36 -10.11
CA PHE A 264 0.77 1.20 -11.00
C PHE A 264 -0.16 1.49 -12.19
N THR A 265 0.35 1.36 -13.39
CA THR A 265 -0.39 1.70 -14.62
C THR A 265 -1.51 0.70 -14.93
N GLY A 266 -2.56 1.19 -15.59
CA GLY A 266 -3.73 0.41 -16.00
C GLY A 266 -4.83 0.39 -14.95
N THR A 267 -6.01 -0.03 -15.37
CA THR A 267 -7.21 -0.14 -14.53
C THR A 267 -7.48 -1.61 -14.20
N PRO A 268 -7.68 -1.96 -12.92
CA PRO A 268 -8.01 -3.33 -12.56
C PRO A 268 -9.38 -3.75 -13.13
N ALA A 269 -9.45 -4.96 -13.65
CA ALA A 269 -10.67 -5.57 -14.13
C ALA A 269 -11.12 -6.65 -13.12
N PRO A 270 -12.26 -6.47 -12.45
CA PRO A 270 -12.82 -7.49 -11.58
C PRO A 270 -13.33 -8.68 -12.41
N ARG A 271 -13.36 -9.88 -11.81
CA ARG A 271 -13.84 -11.08 -12.51
C ARG A 271 -15.28 -10.97 -13.02
N ALA A 272 -16.13 -10.17 -12.38
CA ALA A 272 -17.46 -9.85 -12.85
C ALA A 272 -17.47 -9.24 -14.27
N ALA A 273 -16.47 -8.42 -14.60
CA ALA A 273 -16.32 -7.85 -15.93
C ALA A 273 -15.97 -8.92 -16.98
N PHE A 274 -15.20 -9.95 -16.61
CA PHE A 274 -14.93 -11.08 -17.49
C PHE A 274 -16.21 -11.83 -17.83
N TYR A 275 -17.02 -12.17 -16.82
CA TYR A 275 -18.28 -12.88 -17.02
C TYR A 275 -19.27 -12.06 -17.86
N ALA A 276 -19.45 -10.78 -17.56
CA ALA A 276 -20.32 -9.89 -18.34
C ALA A 276 -19.91 -9.84 -19.82
N SER A 277 -18.61 -9.75 -20.10
CA SER A 277 -18.09 -9.71 -21.46
C SER A 277 -18.34 -11.02 -22.22
N ILE A 278 -18.21 -12.19 -21.56
CA ILE A 278 -18.46 -13.51 -22.17
C ILE A 278 -19.95 -13.73 -22.44
N ILE A 279 -20.81 -13.31 -21.51
CA ILE A 279 -22.28 -13.41 -21.68
C ILE A 279 -22.73 -12.60 -22.89
N ALA A 280 -22.15 -11.40 -23.07
CA ALA A 280 -22.48 -10.50 -24.17
C ALA A 280 -21.86 -10.93 -25.52
N ASP A 281 -20.82 -11.74 -25.54
CA ASP A 281 -20.15 -12.16 -26.79
C ASP A 281 -21.02 -13.12 -27.61
N PRO A 282 -21.48 -12.73 -28.81
CA PRO A 282 -22.31 -13.61 -29.66
C PRO A 282 -21.57 -14.88 -30.11
N LYS A 283 -20.23 -14.86 -30.11
CA LYS A 283 -19.40 -15.98 -30.61
C LYS A 283 -19.02 -16.96 -29.51
N ALA A 284 -19.19 -16.62 -28.24
CA ALA A 284 -18.86 -17.52 -27.14
C ALA A 284 -19.74 -18.76 -27.14
N ALA A 285 -19.15 -19.92 -26.89
CA ALA A 285 -19.86 -21.19 -26.83
C ALA A 285 -20.96 -21.18 -25.76
N ARG A 286 -22.07 -21.88 -26.02
CA ARG A 286 -23.21 -21.93 -25.10
C ARG A 286 -22.82 -22.43 -23.70
N ALA A 287 -21.92 -23.42 -23.63
CA ALA A 287 -21.43 -23.97 -22.37
C ALA A 287 -20.64 -22.92 -21.57
N ASP A 288 -19.77 -22.14 -22.23
CA ASP A 288 -19.00 -21.08 -21.59
C ASP A 288 -19.87 -19.93 -21.09
N LYS A 289 -20.89 -19.54 -21.89
CA LYS A 289 -21.89 -18.56 -21.45
C LYS A 289 -22.69 -19.04 -20.26
N ALA A 290 -23.10 -20.32 -20.24
CA ALA A 290 -23.82 -20.88 -19.10
C ALA A 290 -22.96 -20.89 -17.84
N TYR A 291 -21.67 -21.21 -17.97
CA TYR A 291 -20.73 -21.16 -16.87
C TYR A 291 -20.48 -19.72 -16.38
N ALA A 292 -20.28 -18.78 -17.30
CA ALA A 292 -20.15 -17.35 -16.99
C ALA A 292 -21.37 -16.80 -16.24
N LEU A 293 -22.60 -17.17 -16.69
CA LEU A 293 -23.84 -16.80 -16.02
C LEU A 293 -23.92 -17.36 -14.60
N TYR A 294 -23.61 -18.66 -14.43
CA TYR A 294 -23.58 -19.28 -13.11
C TYR A 294 -22.62 -18.54 -12.18
N ARG A 295 -21.40 -18.24 -12.63
CA ARG A 295 -20.41 -17.50 -11.83
C ARG A 295 -20.80 -16.05 -11.58
N ALA A 296 -21.45 -15.38 -12.53
CA ALA A 296 -21.94 -14.02 -12.35
C ALA A 296 -23.02 -13.97 -11.25
N VAL A 297 -23.97 -14.93 -11.24
CA VAL A 297 -25.00 -15.02 -10.18
C VAL A 297 -24.38 -15.21 -8.82
N MET A 298 -23.37 -16.08 -8.71
CA MET A 298 -22.66 -16.32 -7.43
C MET A 298 -21.85 -15.13 -6.91
N CYS A 299 -21.56 -14.12 -7.75
CA CYS A 299 -20.98 -12.86 -7.31
C CYS A 299 -21.97 -11.97 -6.55
N TYR A 300 -23.27 -12.10 -6.85
CA TYR A 300 -24.34 -11.25 -6.30
C TYR A 300 -25.18 -11.94 -5.21
N ALA A 301 -25.10 -13.24 -5.14
CA ALA A 301 -25.81 -14.06 -4.16
C ALA A 301 -24.80 -15.02 -3.50
N PRO A 302 -23.93 -14.51 -2.63
CA PRO A 302 -23.05 -15.36 -1.84
C PRO A 302 -23.94 -16.26 -0.95
N SER A 303 -23.61 -17.53 -0.92
CA SER A 303 -24.27 -18.56 -0.11
C SER A 303 -24.12 -18.31 1.38
#